data_716059bead4b1dc8997c45dc5449a98c
#
_entry.id   716059bead4b1dc8997c45dc5449a98c
#
_cell.length_a   1.000
_cell.length_b   1.000
_cell.length_c   1.000
_cell.angle_alpha   90.00
_cell.angle_beta   90.00
_cell.angle_gamma   90.00
#
_symmetry.space_group_name_H-M   'P 1'
#
loop_
_entity.id
_entity.type
_entity.pdbx_description
1 polymer ?
#
loop_
_entity_poly.entity_id
_entity_poly.type
_entity_poly.pdbx_seq_one_letter_code
_entity_poly.pdbx_strand_id
1 'polypeptide(L)'
;VRITRDGSFGNATLKFSNGLLATLVFKQKSHGWETVVETDDEMIELKSRVEEPDPALNYVDMVEMFRTGKEPRSHQSILNCVSVLEALEKSAETEKWVEVEYV
;
A
#
# COMPACT_ATOMS: atom_id res chain seq x y z
N VAL A 1 -0.88 8.41 -10.17
CA VAL A 1 -1.93 7.51 -9.69
C VAL A 1 -3.29 7.89 -10.27
N ARG A 2 -4.15 6.94 -10.40
CA ARG A 2 -5.56 7.15 -10.74
C ARG A 2 -6.44 6.17 -9.97
N ILE A 3 -7.54 6.68 -9.44
CA ILE A 3 -8.55 5.87 -8.76
C ILE A 3 -9.93 6.09 -9.37
N THR A 4 -10.71 5.03 -9.47
CA THR A 4 -12.14 5.06 -9.76
C THR A 4 -12.88 4.53 -8.55
N ARG A 5 -13.77 5.33 -7.98
CA ARG A 5 -14.52 5.01 -6.77
C ARG A 5 -16.03 5.04 -7.01
N ASP A 6 -16.71 4.10 -6.33
CA ASP A 6 -18.16 4.11 -6.16
C ASP A 6 -18.45 3.77 -4.68
N GLY A 7 -18.65 4.80 -3.86
CA GLY A 7 -18.75 4.64 -2.42
C GLY A 7 -17.48 4.06 -1.81
N SER A 8 -17.62 2.91 -1.16
CA SER A 8 -16.49 2.19 -0.53
C SER A 8 -15.76 1.23 -1.48
N PHE A 9 -16.27 1.06 -2.70
CA PHE A 9 -15.61 0.26 -3.74
C PHE A 9 -14.71 1.13 -4.59
N GLY A 10 -13.65 0.57 -5.10
CA GLY A 10 -12.79 1.27 -6.04
C GLY A 10 -11.62 0.44 -6.55
N ASN A 11 -11.06 0.92 -7.63
CA ASN A 11 -9.83 0.43 -8.20
C ASN A 11 -8.87 1.59 -8.34
N ALA A 12 -7.63 1.39 -7.92
CA ALA A 12 -6.57 2.36 -8.14
C ALA A 12 -5.45 1.75 -8.95
N THR A 13 -4.90 2.53 -9.87
CA THR A 13 -3.70 2.16 -10.62
C THR A 13 -2.59 3.13 -10.27
N LEU A 14 -1.44 2.59 -9.91
CA LEU A 14 -0.22 3.33 -9.64
C LEU A 14 0.80 3.00 -10.73
N LYS A 15 1.31 4.03 -11.38
CA LYS A 15 2.43 3.91 -12.32
C LYS A 15 3.68 4.45 -11.66
N PHE A 16 4.71 3.64 -11.65
CA PHE A 16 6.03 4.02 -11.12
C PHE A 16 6.99 4.40 -12.24
N SER A 17 7.92 5.27 -11.95
CA SER A 17 8.92 5.73 -12.91
C SER A 17 9.82 4.62 -13.46
N ASN A 18 9.97 3.52 -12.73
CA ASN A 18 10.73 2.35 -13.16
C ASN A 18 9.94 1.38 -14.05
N GLY A 19 8.71 1.74 -14.44
CA GLY A 19 7.85 0.91 -15.28
C GLY A 19 6.92 -0.06 -14.54
N LEU A 20 7.04 -0.15 -13.21
CA LEU A 20 6.13 -0.98 -12.42
C LEU A 20 4.71 -0.42 -12.46
N LEU A 21 3.73 -1.30 -12.65
CA LEU A 21 2.31 -0.99 -12.48
C LEU A 21 1.78 -1.75 -11.26
N ALA A 22 1.09 -1.05 -10.39
CA ALA A 22 0.36 -1.67 -9.29
C ALA A 22 -1.13 -1.37 -9.42
N THR A 23 -1.97 -2.37 -9.20
CA THR A 23 -3.42 -2.22 -9.15
C THR A 23 -3.91 -2.60 -7.76
N LEU A 24 -4.65 -1.71 -7.14
CA LEU A 24 -5.28 -1.89 -5.84
C LEU A 24 -6.78 -2.05 -6.04
N VAL A 25 -7.37 -3.05 -5.41
CA VAL A 25 -8.81 -3.28 -5.44
C VAL A 25 -9.36 -3.11 -4.03
N PHE A 26 -10.27 -2.17 -3.87
CA PHE A 26 -10.94 -1.88 -2.61
C PHE A 26 -12.35 -2.43 -2.63
N LYS A 27 -12.69 -3.25 -1.64
CA LYS A 27 -14.02 -3.84 -1.49
C LYS A 27 -14.59 -3.52 -0.12
N GLN A 28 -15.88 -3.25 -0.07
CA GLN A 28 -16.55 -2.81 1.16
C GLN A 28 -16.55 -3.87 2.28
N LYS A 29 -16.64 -5.14 1.95
CA LYS A 29 -16.81 -6.24 2.91
C LYS A 29 -15.82 -7.37 2.70
N SER A 30 -14.64 -7.05 2.22
CA SER A 30 -13.59 -8.07 2.06
C SER A 30 -12.71 -8.11 3.30
N HIS A 31 -12.48 -9.31 3.80
CA HIS A 31 -11.51 -9.58 4.86
C HIS A 31 -10.25 -10.26 4.32
N GLY A 32 -10.17 -10.46 3.00
CA GLY A 32 -9.02 -11.07 2.34
C GLY A 32 -8.00 -10.02 1.90
N TRP A 33 -6.73 -10.34 2.15
CA TRP A 33 -5.60 -9.59 1.63
C TRP A 33 -4.83 -10.53 0.71
N GLU A 34 -4.87 -10.23 -0.57
CA GLU A 34 -4.14 -10.99 -1.58
C GLU A 34 -3.24 -10.06 -2.35
N THR A 35 -2.01 -10.48 -2.58
CA THR A 35 -1.06 -9.77 -3.41
C THR A 35 -0.50 -10.73 -4.43
N VAL A 36 -0.58 -10.36 -5.70
CA VAL A 36 -0.02 -11.10 -6.83
C VAL A 36 0.99 -10.22 -7.53
N VAL A 37 2.17 -10.77 -7.77
CA VAL A 37 3.22 -10.10 -8.55
C VAL A 37 3.41 -10.85 -9.86
N GLU A 38 3.21 -10.15 -10.96
CA GLU A 38 3.46 -10.66 -12.31
C GLU A 38 4.80 -10.13 -12.82
N THR A 39 5.66 -11.05 -13.22
CA THR A 39 6.93 -10.76 -13.89
C THR A 39 6.90 -11.29 -15.31
N ASP A 40 7.95 -11.03 -16.09
CA ASP A 40 8.04 -11.56 -17.46
C ASP A 40 8.07 -13.10 -17.51
N ASP A 41 8.48 -13.75 -16.44
CA ASP A 41 8.70 -15.20 -16.39
C ASP A 41 7.63 -15.96 -15.60
N GLU A 42 7.00 -15.33 -14.61
CA GLU A 42 6.08 -16.02 -13.70
C GLU A 42 5.07 -15.09 -13.02
N MET A 43 4.04 -15.70 -12.46
CA MET A 43 3.08 -15.06 -11.58
C MET A 43 3.28 -15.60 -10.15
N ILE A 44 3.56 -14.71 -9.22
CA ILE A 44 3.86 -15.05 -7.83
C ILE A 44 2.72 -14.57 -6.93
N GLU A 45 2.08 -15.50 -6.24
CA GLU A 45 1.12 -15.16 -5.20
C GLU A 45 1.85 -15.00 -3.86
N LEU A 46 1.79 -13.79 -3.29
CA LEU A 46 2.37 -13.51 -1.99
C LEU A 46 1.34 -13.77 -0.90
N LYS A 47 1.55 -14.82 -0.12
CA LYS A 47 0.72 -15.10 1.05
C LYS A 47 1.15 -14.19 2.20
N SER A 48 0.34 -13.21 2.52
CA SER A 48 0.58 -12.27 3.61
C SER A 48 0.12 -12.78 4.99
N ARG A 49 -0.46 -13.98 5.05
CA ARG A 49 -0.98 -14.57 6.29
C ARG A 49 -0.17 -15.76 6.76
N VAL A 50 0.26 -15.67 8.02
CA VAL A 50 0.62 -16.84 8.83
C VAL A 50 -0.69 -17.39 9.41
N GLU A 51 -0.91 -18.74 9.33
CA GLU A 51 -2.16 -19.38 9.78
C GLU A 51 -2.47 -19.13 11.26
N GLU A 52 -1.45 -19.00 12.10
CA GLU A 52 -1.55 -18.66 13.52
C GLU A 52 -0.57 -17.54 13.85
N PRO A 53 -0.91 -16.28 13.56
CA PRO A 53 -0.01 -15.17 13.87
C PRO A 53 0.12 -15.01 15.39
N ASP A 54 1.35 -15.02 15.88
CA ASP A 54 1.65 -14.61 17.25
C ASP A 54 1.36 -13.11 17.39
N PRO A 55 0.39 -12.69 18.22
CA PRO A 55 0.09 -11.27 18.41
C PRO A 55 1.29 -10.45 18.87
N ALA A 56 2.24 -11.06 19.55
CA ALA A 56 3.46 -10.37 20.01
C ALA A 56 4.34 -9.91 18.85
N LEU A 57 4.32 -10.56 17.70
CA LEU A 57 5.10 -10.18 16.52
C LEU A 57 4.72 -8.79 15.99
N ASN A 58 3.48 -8.35 16.19
CA ASN A 58 3.03 -7.03 15.79
C ASN A 58 3.68 -5.91 16.61
N TYR A 59 4.23 -6.22 17.78
CA TYR A 59 4.78 -5.25 18.71
C TYR A 59 6.31 -5.30 18.81
N VAL A 60 6.96 -6.28 18.17
CA VAL A 60 8.43 -6.46 18.25
C VAL A 60 9.17 -5.20 17.81
N ASP A 61 8.81 -4.65 16.66
CA ASP A 61 9.45 -3.44 16.14
C ASP A 61 9.19 -2.21 17.01
N MET A 62 8.00 -2.12 17.57
CA MET A 62 7.64 -1.02 18.47
C MET A 62 8.43 -1.10 19.77
N VAL A 63 8.54 -2.27 20.37
CA VAL A 63 9.35 -2.50 21.59
C VAL A 63 10.81 -2.17 21.32
N GLU A 64 11.35 -2.62 20.18
CA GLU A 64 12.74 -2.35 19.80
C GLU A 64 12.98 -0.85 19.59
N MET A 65 12.01 -0.14 18.98
CA MET A 65 12.06 1.31 18.81
C MET A 65 12.15 2.03 20.16
N PHE A 66 11.33 1.66 21.12
CA PHE A 66 11.38 2.24 22.47
C PHE A 66 12.67 1.92 23.22
N ARG A 67 13.22 0.74 23.00
CA ARG A 67 14.46 0.31 23.63
C ARG A 67 15.70 1.00 23.06
N THR A 68 15.75 1.20 21.75
CA THR A 68 16.94 1.71 21.03
C THR A 68 16.84 3.17 20.64
N GLY A 69 15.63 3.74 20.62
CA GLY A 69 15.37 5.07 20.08
C GLY A 69 15.45 5.16 18.55
N LYS A 70 15.50 4.01 17.86
CA LYS A 70 15.56 3.94 16.39
C LYS A 70 14.24 3.47 15.81
N GLU A 71 13.77 4.18 14.80
CA GLU A 71 12.55 3.80 14.09
C GLU A 71 12.79 2.54 13.22
N PRO A 72 11.81 1.60 13.18
CA PRO A 72 11.90 0.41 12.34
C PRO A 72 11.81 0.73 10.84
N ARG A 73 11.21 1.88 10.51
CA ARG A 73 11.09 2.40 9.14
C ARG A 73 11.52 3.86 9.10
N SER A 74 12.11 4.28 8.00
CA SER A 74 12.45 5.68 7.82
C SER A 74 11.20 6.57 7.76
N HIS A 75 11.28 7.75 8.32
CA HIS A 75 10.25 8.79 8.20
C HIS A 75 9.83 9.01 6.74
N GLN A 76 10.80 9.08 5.84
CA GLN A 76 10.53 9.27 4.42
C GLN A 76 9.65 8.16 3.83
N SER A 77 9.88 6.92 4.23
CA SER A 77 9.05 5.79 3.78
C SER A 77 7.59 5.94 4.22
N ILE A 78 7.37 6.44 5.43
CA ILE A 78 6.01 6.69 5.95
C ILE A 78 5.36 7.85 5.20
N LEU A 79 6.08 8.95 5.03
CA LEU A 79 5.60 10.13 4.31
C LEU A 79 5.28 9.82 2.85
N ASN A 80 6.05 8.95 2.21
CA ASN A 80 5.78 8.53 0.84
C ASN A 80 4.43 7.80 0.71
N CYS A 81 4.08 6.96 1.67
CA CYS A 81 2.77 6.31 1.69
C CYS A 81 1.62 7.32 1.84
N VAL A 82 1.79 8.31 2.71
CA VAL A 82 0.81 9.40 2.90
C VAL A 82 0.66 10.24 1.62
N SER A 83 1.76 10.55 0.96
CA SER A 83 1.73 11.30 -0.32
C SER A 83 0.97 10.54 -1.42
N VAL A 84 1.10 9.23 -1.46
CA VAL A 84 0.33 8.39 -2.40
C VAL A 84 -1.17 8.45 -2.07
N LEU A 85 -1.54 8.35 -0.80
CA LEU A 85 -2.94 8.44 -0.37
C LEU A 85 -3.55 9.81 -0.71
N GLU A 86 -2.83 10.91 -0.48
CA GLU A 86 -3.27 12.25 -0.85
C GLU A 86 -3.50 12.37 -2.36
N ALA A 87 -2.58 11.85 -3.15
CA ALA A 87 -2.72 11.85 -4.62
C ALA A 87 -3.92 11.01 -5.09
N LEU A 88 -4.20 9.89 -4.43
CA LEU A 88 -5.38 9.07 -4.70
C LEU A 88 -6.68 9.82 -4.37
N GLU A 89 -6.73 10.56 -3.27
CA GLU A 89 -7.90 11.39 -2.95
C GLU A 89 -8.12 12.49 -3.99
N LYS A 90 -7.07 13.21 -4.37
CA LYS A 90 -7.15 14.21 -5.45
C LYS A 90 -7.62 13.58 -6.78
N SER A 91 -7.17 12.37 -7.08
CA SER A 91 -7.61 11.64 -8.26
C SER A 91 -9.09 11.25 -8.19
N ALA A 92 -9.57 10.85 -7.01
CA ALA A 92 -10.98 10.53 -6.79
C ALA A 92 -11.89 11.74 -7.00
N GLU A 93 -11.47 12.91 -6.53
CA GLU A 93 -12.24 14.16 -6.68
C GLU A 93 -12.22 14.70 -8.11
N THR A 94 -11.09 14.63 -8.78
CA THR A 94 -10.91 15.21 -10.13
C THR A 94 -11.21 14.25 -11.26
N GLU A 95 -11.30 12.96 -10.98
CA GLU A 95 -11.44 11.88 -11.97
C GLU A 95 -10.32 11.84 -13.01
N LYS A 96 -9.11 12.26 -12.60
CA LYS A 96 -7.93 12.37 -13.46
C LYS A 96 -6.73 11.63 -12.86
N TRP A 97 -5.73 11.40 -13.69
CA TRP A 97 -4.41 11.00 -13.23
C TRP A 97 -3.78 12.14 -12.42
N VAL A 98 -3.21 11.80 -11.29
CA VAL A 98 -2.52 12.73 -10.39
C VAL A 98 -1.10 12.23 -10.18
N GLU A 99 -0.14 13.12 -10.33
CA GLU A 99 1.24 12.85 -9.96
C GLU A 99 1.41 12.89 -8.44
N VAL A 100 2.20 11.98 -7.90
CA VAL A 100 2.48 11.94 -6.46
C VAL A 100 3.58 12.96 -6.16
N GLU A 101 3.25 13.96 -5.37
CA GLU A 101 4.19 14.95 -4.86
C GLU A 101 4.74 14.46 -3.51
N TYR A 102 6.00 14.04 -3.49
CA TYR A 102 6.64 13.60 -2.26
C TYR A 102 7.12 14.78 -1.42
N VAL A 103 6.88 14.69 -0.17
CA VAL A 103 7.29 15.70 0.81
C VAL A 103 8.76 15.55 1.19
#